data_e0f0e8470a6e42b80cc27493bdcc328d
#
_entry.id   e0f0e8470a6e42b80cc27493bdcc328d
#
_cell.length_a   1.000
_cell.length_b   1.000
_cell.length_c   1.000
_cell.angle_alpha   90.00
_cell.angle_beta   90.00
_cell.angle_gamma   90.00
#
_symmetry.space_group_name_H-M   'P 1'
#
loop_
_entity.id
_entity.type
_entity.pdbx_description
1 polymer ?
#
loop_
_entity_poly.entity_id
_entity_poly.type
_entity_poly.pdbx_seq_one_letter_code
_entity_poly.pdbx_strand_id
1 'polypeptide(L)'
;MNKAFLYLCTAMGALLLSNCQQKQYKAYFLTESSNPEGGAAFNVRYNGRMYNRMPIMSLKHFERFKSFMADDGSYGLVLYTPKEYRLRLYTETQQNIGKQILPVIDGLAFDPMEIDQGIMDGQLIIWGGLNGYDLKRISETLKPVEPEIEEKRYLDEDPRPKPELPEEAAPMKDKHGRIIPELYSSATRNQKKQ
;
A
#
# COMPACT_ATOMS: atom_id res chain seq x y z
N MET A 1 -7.21 50.86 39.22
CA MET A 1 -7.09 49.51 38.64
C MET A 1 -5.63 49.26 38.27
N ASN A 2 -4.98 48.29 38.91
CA ASN A 2 -3.55 48.05 38.77
C ASN A 2 -3.25 47.44 37.40
N LYS A 3 -2.40 48.14 36.60
CA LYS A 3 -1.97 47.67 35.28
C LYS A 3 -1.37 46.25 35.34
N ALA A 4 -0.75 45.86 36.47
CA ALA A 4 -0.26 44.49 36.72
C ALA A 4 -1.34 43.42 36.70
N PHE A 5 -2.55 43.69 37.15
CA PHE A 5 -3.67 42.75 37.12
C PHE A 5 -4.15 42.50 35.70
N LEU A 6 -4.13 43.51 34.85
CA LEU A 6 -4.53 43.40 33.44
C LEU A 6 -3.56 42.49 32.66
N TYR A 7 -2.25 42.63 32.91
CA TYR A 7 -1.24 41.75 32.28
C TYR A 7 -1.31 40.30 32.76
N LEU A 8 -1.67 40.08 34.03
CA LEU A 8 -1.85 38.72 34.56
C LEU A 8 -3.02 38.01 33.90
N CYS A 9 -4.15 38.70 33.70
CA CYS A 9 -5.33 38.13 33.04
C CYS A 9 -5.09 37.84 31.55
N THR A 10 -4.34 38.69 30.84
CA THR A 10 -3.99 38.45 29.41
C THR A 10 -3.02 37.27 29.26
N ALA A 11 -2.04 37.14 30.14
CA ALA A 11 -1.12 36.00 30.12
C ALA A 11 -1.82 34.67 30.44
N MET A 12 -2.77 34.66 31.36
CA MET A 12 -3.54 33.46 31.70
C MET A 12 -4.55 33.08 30.62
N GLY A 13 -5.12 34.07 29.90
CA GLY A 13 -6.00 33.83 28.76
C GLY A 13 -5.26 33.21 27.56
N ALA A 14 -4.01 33.60 27.30
CA ALA A 14 -3.20 33.06 26.22
C ALA A 14 -2.78 31.60 26.48
N LEU A 15 -2.58 31.19 27.74
CA LEU A 15 -2.25 29.80 28.12
C LEU A 15 -3.44 28.83 27.95
N LEU A 16 -4.68 29.32 28.02
CA LEU A 16 -5.86 28.47 27.87
C LEU A 16 -6.19 28.17 26.40
N LEU A 17 -5.69 28.97 25.45
CA LEU A 17 -5.92 28.76 24.00
C LEU A 17 -4.95 27.77 23.36
N SER A 18 -3.85 27.43 24.05
CA SER A 18 -2.83 26.51 23.47
C SER A 18 -3.14 25.01 23.63
N ASN A 19 -4.27 24.66 24.27
CA ASN A 19 -4.70 23.29 24.46
C ASN A 19 -5.65 22.78 23.37
N CYS A 20 -5.60 23.33 22.16
CA CYS A 20 -6.19 22.65 21.01
C CYS A 20 -5.32 21.40 20.73
N GLN A 21 -5.55 20.32 21.47
CA GLN A 21 -4.97 19.01 21.15
C GLN A 21 -5.46 18.65 19.74
N GLN A 22 -4.57 18.80 18.79
CA GLN A 22 -4.78 18.32 17.43
C GLN A 22 -5.17 16.85 17.55
N LYS A 23 -6.43 16.52 17.20
CA LYS A 23 -6.96 15.16 17.29
C LYS A 23 -6.02 14.27 16.45
N GLN A 24 -5.20 13.47 17.13
CA GLN A 24 -4.23 12.62 16.48
C GLN A 24 -4.97 11.58 15.65
N TYR A 25 -4.65 11.50 14.39
CA TYR A 25 -5.17 10.49 13.48
C TYR A 25 -4.73 9.10 13.95
N LYS A 26 -5.68 8.19 14.11
CA LYS A 26 -5.43 6.88 14.70
C LYS A 26 -5.83 5.78 13.73
N ALA A 27 -4.91 4.87 13.49
CA ALA A 27 -5.21 3.62 12.81
C ALA A 27 -4.80 2.44 13.68
N TYR A 28 -5.66 1.43 13.72
CA TYR A 28 -5.49 0.19 14.47
C TYR A 28 -5.77 -1.00 13.57
N PHE A 29 -5.06 -2.10 13.80
CA PHE A 29 -5.21 -3.35 13.09
C PHE A 29 -5.59 -4.43 14.09
N LEU A 30 -6.85 -4.88 14.02
CA LEU A 30 -7.45 -5.83 14.97
C LEU A 30 -7.49 -7.21 14.31
N THR A 31 -7.12 -8.26 15.04
CA THR A 31 -7.28 -9.63 14.54
C THR A 31 -8.62 -10.22 14.97
N GLU A 32 -9.14 -11.14 14.17
CA GLU A 32 -10.30 -11.94 14.52
C GLU A 32 -10.07 -12.67 15.85
N SER A 33 -11.06 -12.63 16.73
CA SER A 33 -10.97 -13.15 18.09
C SER A 33 -11.05 -14.67 18.09
N SER A 34 -10.16 -15.31 18.83
CA SER A 34 -10.27 -16.75 19.16
C SER A 34 -11.31 -17.06 20.21
N ASN A 35 -11.77 -16.03 20.95
CA ASN A 35 -12.82 -16.14 21.96
C ASN A 35 -13.96 -15.17 21.65
N PRO A 36 -14.88 -15.52 20.73
CA PRO A 36 -15.99 -14.66 20.35
C PRO A 36 -16.97 -14.41 21.50
N GLU A 37 -17.01 -15.26 22.52
CA GLU A 37 -17.90 -15.13 23.68
C GLU A 37 -17.35 -14.17 24.76
N GLY A 38 -16.12 -13.68 24.61
CA GLY A 38 -15.41 -12.83 25.56
C GLY A 38 -16.05 -11.47 25.88
N GLY A 39 -17.22 -11.20 25.29
CA GLY A 39 -18.01 -10.01 25.55
C GLY A 39 -17.45 -8.72 24.93
N ALA A 40 -18.26 -7.65 24.96
CA ALA A 40 -17.94 -6.35 24.33
C ALA A 40 -16.74 -5.63 24.96
N ALA A 41 -16.31 -6.01 26.16
CA ALA A 41 -15.13 -5.43 26.79
C ALA A 41 -13.82 -5.78 26.03
N PHE A 42 -13.77 -7.00 25.45
CA PHE A 42 -12.58 -7.54 24.79
C PHE A 42 -12.70 -7.61 23.26
N ASN A 43 -13.92 -7.57 22.74
CA ASN A 43 -14.19 -7.79 21.33
C ASN A 43 -14.98 -6.61 20.71
N VAL A 44 -14.76 -6.42 19.40
CA VAL A 44 -15.53 -5.52 18.52
C VAL A 44 -16.22 -6.39 17.47
N ARG A 45 -17.51 -6.18 17.23
CA ARG A 45 -18.26 -6.87 16.18
C ARG A 45 -18.22 -6.09 14.89
N TYR A 46 -17.84 -6.76 13.80
CA TYR A 46 -17.91 -6.21 12.45
C TYR A 46 -18.28 -7.32 11.45
N ASN A 47 -19.26 -7.07 10.60
CA ASN A 47 -19.76 -8.02 9.57
C ASN A 47 -20.00 -9.43 10.10
N GLY A 48 -20.62 -9.55 11.31
CA GLY A 48 -20.93 -10.82 11.95
C GLY A 48 -19.76 -11.53 12.64
N ARG A 49 -18.53 -11.05 12.48
CA ARG A 49 -17.33 -11.59 13.13
C ARG A 49 -16.93 -10.76 14.35
N MET A 50 -16.17 -11.36 15.22
CA MET A 50 -15.66 -10.71 16.44
C MET A 50 -14.16 -10.50 16.30
N TYR A 51 -13.70 -9.30 16.61
CA TYR A 51 -12.28 -8.91 16.54
C TYR A 51 -11.78 -8.49 17.92
N ASN A 52 -10.55 -8.86 18.25
CA ASN A 52 -9.92 -8.45 19.49
C ASN A 52 -9.82 -6.92 19.57
N ARG A 53 -10.26 -6.33 20.65
CA ARG A 53 -10.16 -4.87 20.86
C ARG A 53 -8.70 -4.41 21.03
N MET A 54 -7.82 -5.31 21.45
CA MET A 54 -6.38 -5.01 21.53
C MET A 54 -5.75 -5.16 20.13
N PRO A 55 -5.21 -4.07 19.55
CA PRO A 55 -4.64 -4.12 18.23
C PRO A 55 -3.29 -4.84 18.21
N ILE A 56 -3.06 -5.66 17.18
CA ILE A 56 -1.73 -6.24 16.92
C ILE A 56 -0.74 -5.17 16.51
N MET A 57 -1.20 -4.22 15.69
CA MET A 57 -0.42 -3.09 15.20
C MET A 57 -1.26 -1.80 15.26
N SER A 58 -0.59 -0.67 15.28
CA SER A 58 -1.20 0.66 15.14
C SER A 58 -0.33 1.54 14.26
N LEU A 59 -0.83 2.68 13.80
CA LEU A 59 -0.14 3.56 12.85
C LEU A 59 1.29 3.92 13.29
N LYS A 60 1.52 4.08 14.59
CA LYS A 60 2.86 4.40 15.15
C LYS A 60 3.93 3.32 14.93
N HIS A 61 3.54 2.09 14.57
CA HIS A 61 4.47 0.99 14.28
C HIS A 61 4.90 0.94 12.81
N PHE A 62 4.44 1.88 12.00
CA PHE A 62 4.83 2.03 10.60
C PHE A 62 5.65 3.30 10.42
N GLU A 63 6.54 3.32 9.44
CA GLU A 63 7.43 4.46 9.15
C GLU A 63 7.08 5.16 7.84
N ARG A 64 6.61 4.39 6.86
CA ARG A 64 6.33 4.86 5.50
C ARG A 64 5.06 4.24 4.96
N PHE A 65 4.51 4.87 3.93
CA PHE A 65 3.37 4.33 3.20
C PHE A 65 3.50 4.60 1.70
N LYS A 66 2.84 3.75 0.91
CA LYS A 66 2.61 3.95 -0.52
C LYS A 66 1.13 3.80 -0.78
N SER A 67 0.49 4.79 -1.42
CA SER A 67 -0.90 4.68 -1.86
C SER A 67 -0.98 4.17 -3.29
N PHE A 68 -2.07 3.50 -3.61
CA PHE A 68 -2.42 3.09 -4.96
C PHE A 68 -3.92 3.27 -5.18
N MET A 69 -4.35 3.31 -6.45
CA MET A 69 -5.77 3.36 -6.78
C MET A 69 -6.33 1.95 -6.78
N ALA A 70 -7.42 1.73 -6.04
CA ALA A 70 -8.17 0.48 -6.06
C ALA A 70 -9.16 0.45 -7.23
N ASP A 71 -9.68 -0.75 -7.57
CA ASP A 71 -10.56 -0.95 -8.72
C ASP A 71 -11.90 -0.20 -8.60
N ASP A 72 -12.35 0.07 -7.37
CA ASP A 72 -13.57 0.83 -7.07
C ASP A 72 -13.38 2.36 -7.14
N GLY A 73 -12.16 2.83 -7.48
CA GLY A 73 -11.80 4.24 -7.51
C GLY A 73 -11.44 4.84 -6.16
N SER A 74 -11.49 4.08 -5.08
CA SER A 74 -10.95 4.45 -3.78
C SER A 74 -9.43 4.32 -3.75
N TYR A 75 -8.80 4.65 -2.61
CA TYR A 75 -7.37 4.43 -2.44
C TYR A 75 -7.11 3.21 -1.57
N GLY A 76 -6.17 2.38 -2.00
CA GLY A 76 -5.49 1.39 -1.18
C GLY A 76 -4.20 1.94 -0.59
N LEU A 77 -3.64 1.22 0.38
CA LEU A 77 -2.47 1.65 1.12
C LEU A 77 -1.55 0.48 1.43
N VAL A 78 -0.27 0.61 1.14
CA VAL A 78 0.79 -0.26 1.63
C VAL A 78 1.51 0.45 2.76
N LEU A 79 1.52 -0.15 3.94
CA LEU A 79 2.20 0.34 5.13
C LEU A 79 3.50 -0.41 5.35
N TYR A 80 4.59 0.30 5.55
CA TYR A 80 5.94 -0.27 5.73
C TYR A 80 6.34 -0.20 7.19
N THR A 81 6.63 -1.36 7.75
CA THR A 81 7.07 -1.52 9.13
C THR A 81 8.59 -1.39 9.23
N PRO A 82 9.15 -0.56 10.12
CA PRO A 82 10.58 -0.50 10.37
C PRO A 82 11.09 -1.82 10.96
N LYS A 83 12.40 -2.06 10.87
CA LYS A 83 13.02 -3.36 11.23
C LYS A 83 12.66 -3.85 12.63
N GLU A 84 12.56 -2.94 13.60
CA GLU A 84 12.26 -3.26 15.01
C GLU A 84 10.86 -3.85 15.24
N TYR A 85 9.90 -3.55 14.37
CA TYR A 85 8.53 -4.07 14.49
C TYR A 85 8.22 -5.21 13.52
N ARG A 86 9.11 -5.56 12.58
CA ARG A 86 8.87 -6.64 11.59
C ARG A 86 8.67 -8.00 12.26
N LEU A 87 9.51 -8.32 13.25
CA LEU A 87 9.37 -9.58 13.98
C LEU A 87 8.02 -9.67 14.70
N ARG A 88 7.56 -8.56 15.28
CA ARG A 88 6.23 -8.49 15.90
C ARG A 88 5.13 -8.73 14.87
N LEU A 89 5.14 -8.02 13.73
CA LEU A 89 4.16 -8.19 12.67
C LEU A 89 4.14 -9.64 12.17
N TYR A 90 5.31 -10.22 11.92
CA TYR A 90 5.44 -11.62 11.51
C TYR A 90 4.86 -12.58 12.56
N THR A 91 5.23 -12.44 13.82
CA THR A 91 4.77 -13.35 14.91
C THR A 91 3.24 -13.26 15.06
N GLU A 92 2.69 -12.05 15.10
CA GLU A 92 1.25 -11.84 15.24
C GLU A 92 0.47 -12.40 14.05
N THR A 93 0.96 -12.21 12.83
CA THR A 93 0.29 -12.75 11.63
C THR A 93 0.47 -14.27 11.52
N GLN A 94 1.65 -14.80 11.83
CA GLN A 94 1.91 -16.24 11.82
C GLN A 94 1.01 -17.02 12.80
N GLN A 95 0.75 -16.45 13.99
CA GLN A 95 -0.13 -17.07 14.99
C GLN A 95 -1.62 -16.97 14.63
N ASN A 96 -1.98 -16.15 13.68
CA ASN A 96 -3.35 -15.88 13.29
C ASN A 96 -3.64 -16.22 11.82
N ILE A 97 -2.87 -17.14 11.21
CA ILE A 97 -3.13 -17.65 9.86
C ILE A 97 -4.55 -18.21 9.77
N GLY A 98 -5.26 -17.93 8.68
CA GLY A 98 -6.66 -18.30 8.44
C GLY A 98 -7.68 -17.41 9.14
N LYS A 99 -7.23 -16.39 9.90
CA LYS A 99 -8.07 -15.34 10.49
C LYS A 99 -7.98 -14.06 9.67
N GLN A 100 -8.77 -13.07 10.08
CA GLN A 100 -8.80 -11.77 9.41
C GLN A 100 -8.17 -10.68 10.28
N ILE A 101 -7.56 -9.70 9.60
CA ILE A 101 -7.15 -8.41 10.16
C ILE A 101 -8.20 -7.37 9.74
N LEU A 102 -8.78 -6.68 10.72
CA LEU A 102 -9.70 -5.56 10.50
C LEU A 102 -8.93 -4.24 10.66
N PRO A 103 -8.74 -3.45 9.59
CA PRO A 103 -8.25 -2.10 9.70
C PRO A 103 -9.33 -1.19 10.28
N VAL A 104 -9.00 -0.41 11.30
CA VAL A 104 -9.87 0.63 11.87
C VAL A 104 -9.12 1.94 11.84
N ILE A 105 -9.56 2.88 11.01
CA ILE A 105 -8.90 4.15 10.77
C ILE A 105 -9.83 5.28 11.17
N ASP A 106 -9.39 6.12 12.08
CA ASP A 106 -10.14 7.22 12.71
C ASP A 106 -11.56 6.81 13.22
N GLY A 107 -11.67 5.54 13.64
CA GLY A 107 -12.92 4.96 14.17
C GLY A 107 -13.80 4.31 13.09
N LEU A 108 -13.44 4.38 11.81
CA LEU A 108 -14.12 3.69 10.71
C LEU A 108 -13.44 2.35 10.45
N ALA A 109 -14.22 1.28 10.34
CA ALA A 109 -13.73 -0.03 9.95
C ALA A 109 -13.70 -0.15 8.43
N PHE A 110 -12.63 -0.73 7.90
CA PHE A 110 -12.43 -1.01 6.49
C PHE A 110 -12.55 -2.52 6.22
N ASP A 111 -12.51 -2.91 4.95
CA ASP A 111 -12.66 -4.31 4.60
C ASP A 111 -11.55 -5.17 5.22
N PRO A 112 -11.95 -6.27 5.88
CA PRO A 112 -11.00 -7.16 6.53
C PRO A 112 -10.12 -7.89 5.51
N MET A 113 -8.87 -8.12 5.89
CA MET A 113 -7.89 -8.86 5.11
C MET A 113 -7.68 -10.23 5.71
N GLU A 114 -7.68 -11.27 4.90
CA GLU A 114 -7.32 -12.62 5.35
C GLU A 114 -5.80 -12.76 5.52
N ILE A 115 -5.39 -13.50 6.54
CA ILE A 115 -3.98 -13.79 6.81
C ILE A 115 -3.67 -15.16 6.21
N ASP A 116 -3.11 -15.18 5.01
CA ASP A 116 -2.71 -16.41 4.32
C ASP A 116 -1.41 -16.95 4.86
N GLN A 117 -0.51 -16.06 5.27
CA GLN A 117 0.83 -16.38 5.77
C GLN A 117 1.36 -15.32 6.70
N GLY A 118 2.42 -15.65 7.45
CA GLY A 118 3.14 -14.65 8.26
C GLY A 118 3.80 -13.59 7.41
N ILE A 119 3.57 -12.32 7.72
CA ILE A 119 4.09 -11.16 6.97
C ILE A 119 5.56 -10.92 7.34
N MET A 120 6.49 -11.45 6.54
CA MET A 120 7.94 -11.36 6.77
C MET A 120 8.56 -10.08 6.20
N ASP A 121 8.02 -9.56 5.12
CA ASP A 121 8.55 -8.38 4.40
C ASP A 121 8.27 -7.07 5.14
N GLY A 122 7.39 -7.11 6.14
CA GLY A 122 7.01 -5.95 6.94
C GLY A 122 6.03 -5.02 6.22
N GLN A 123 5.31 -5.52 5.22
CA GLN A 123 4.31 -4.76 4.46
C GLN A 123 2.90 -5.19 4.86
N LEU A 124 2.08 -4.24 5.29
CA LEU A 124 0.66 -4.47 5.55
C LEU A 124 -0.16 -3.68 4.52
N ILE A 125 -1.06 -4.36 3.81
CA ILE A 125 -1.81 -3.77 2.70
C ILE A 125 -3.26 -3.56 3.10
N ILE A 126 -3.80 -2.36 2.86
CA ILE A 126 -5.23 -2.06 2.89
C ILE A 126 -5.67 -1.91 1.43
N TRP A 127 -6.55 -2.77 0.96
CA TRP A 127 -6.84 -2.89 -0.47
C TRP A 127 -7.64 -1.74 -1.06
N GLY A 128 -8.44 -1.03 -0.26
CA GLY A 128 -9.26 0.07 -0.75
C GLY A 128 -10.11 0.72 0.34
N GLY A 129 -11.08 1.53 -0.08
CA GLY A 129 -12.02 2.20 0.80
C GLY A 129 -11.52 3.53 1.39
N LEU A 130 -10.25 3.88 1.20
CA LEU A 130 -9.70 5.16 1.66
C LEU A 130 -10.01 6.28 0.68
N ASN A 131 -10.16 7.48 1.21
CA ASN A 131 -10.33 8.70 0.41
C ASN A 131 -9.11 9.63 0.51
N GLY A 132 -9.10 10.71 -0.28
CA GLY A 132 -7.98 11.65 -0.28
C GLY A 132 -7.74 12.37 1.06
N TYR A 133 -8.78 12.52 1.89
CA TYR A 133 -8.64 13.09 3.23
C TYR A 133 -7.88 12.12 4.15
N ASP A 134 -8.19 10.82 4.09
CA ASP A 134 -7.48 9.80 4.86
C ASP A 134 -6.00 9.76 4.50
N LEU A 135 -5.67 9.80 3.20
CA LEU A 135 -4.28 9.84 2.73
C LEU A 135 -3.53 11.07 3.23
N LYS A 136 -4.17 12.25 3.20
CA LYS A 136 -3.59 13.46 3.74
C LYS A 136 -3.30 13.33 5.23
N ARG A 137 -4.22 12.78 6.01
CA ARG A 137 -4.06 12.58 7.45
C ARG A 137 -2.97 11.54 7.77
N ILE A 138 -2.85 10.49 6.97
CA ILE A 138 -1.77 9.50 7.08
C ILE A 138 -0.41 10.14 6.77
N SER A 139 -0.34 10.99 5.74
CA SER A 139 0.90 11.70 5.36
C SER A 139 1.40 12.70 6.42
N GLU A 140 0.53 13.16 7.32
CA GLU A 140 0.93 13.96 8.48
C GLU A 140 1.69 13.14 9.53
N THR A 141 1.53 11.80 9.52
CA THR A 141 2.13 10.89 10.51
C THR A 141 3.25 10.03 9.90
N LEU A 142 3.05 9.53 8.70
CA LEU A 142 3.97 8.64 7.99
C LEU A 142 4.57 9.34 6.78
N LYS A 143 5.81 8.99 6.45
CA LYS A 143 6.47 9.48 5.24
C LYS A 143 5.95 8.72 4.02
N PRO A 144 5.54 9.40 2.93
CA PRO A 144 5.27 8.71 1.68
C PRO A 144 6.56 8.06 1.15
N VAL A 145 6.43 6.87 0.59
CA VAL A 145 7.50 6.29 -0.23
C VAL A 145 7.51 7.08 -1.52
N GLU A 146 8.60 7.81 -1.75
CA GLU A 146 8.80 8.44 -3.05
C GLU A 146 8.78 7.34 -4.12
N PRO A 147 8.05 7.52 -5.23
CA PRO A 147 8.16 6.58 -6.33
C PRO A 147 9.66 6.53 -6.69
N GLU A 148 10.29 5.37 -6.47
CA GLU A 148 11.56 5.11 -7.13
C GLU A 148 11.27 5.36 -8.60
N ILE A 149 11.93 6.38 -9.15
CA ILE A 149 11.83 6.67 -10.57
C ILE A 149 12.55 5.51 -11.27
N GLU A 150 11.83 4.40 -11.48
CA GLU A 150 12.29 3.32 -12.35
C GLU A 150 12.53 3.83 -13.78
N GLU A 151 12.01 5.03 -14.10
CA GLU A 151 12.23 5.71 -15.38
C GLU A 151 13.72 5.95 -15.73
N LYS A 152 14.61 6.00 -14.74
CA LYS A 152 16.06 6.14 -15.04
C LYS A 152 16.75 4.86 -15.45
N ARG A 153 16.21 3.69 -15.15
CA ARG A 153 16.84 2.41 -15.56
C ARG A 153 16.55 2.00 -16.99
N TYR A 154 15.49 2.53 -17.60
CA TYR A 154 15.15 2.24 -19.00
C TYR A 154 15.76 3.24 -19.99
N LEU A 155 16.32 4.36 -19.50
CA LEU A 155 16.97 5.37 -20.34
C LEU A 155 18.50 5.28 -20.32
N ASP A 156 19.10 4.53 -19.38
CA ASP A 156 20.49 4.16 -19.47
C ASP A 156 20.56 2.95 -20.41
N GLU A 157 20.72 3.29 -21.68
CA GLU A 157 21.13 2.52 -22.85
C GLU A 157 21.58 1.11 -22.49
N ASP A 158 20.74 0.13 -22.84
CA ASP A 158 21.18 -1.24 -22.97
C ASP A 158 22.28 -1.24 -24.08
N PRO A 159 23.56 -1.44 -23.74
CA PRO A 159 24.63 -1.40 -24.72
C PRO A 159 24.60 -2.62 -25.64
N ARG A 160 23.56 -3.43 -25.58
CA ARG A 160 23.36 -4.52 -26.50
C ARG A 160 23.09 -3.92 -27.89
N PRO A 161 23.90 -4.26 -28.93
CA PRO A 161 23.59 -3.85 -30.28
C PRO A 161 22.14 -4.30 -30.56
N LYS A 162 21.31 -3.37 -31.02
CA LYS A 162 19.98 -3.72 -31.54
C LYS A 162 20.19 -4.93 -32.47
N PRO A 163 19.42 -6.04 -32.26
CA PRO A 163 19.48 -7.13 -33.20
C PRO A 163 19.22 -6.52 -34.58
N GLU A 164 20.24 -6.54 -35.44
CA GLU A 164 20.05 -6.14 -36.81
C GLU A 164 18.92 -7.02 -37.31
N LEU A 165 17.78 -6.39 -37.59
CA LEU A 165 16.71 -7.05 -38.32
C LEU A 165 17.36 -7.69 -39.51
N PRO A 166 17.23 -9.02 -39.71
CA PRO A 166 17.78 -9.65 -40.86
C PRO A 166 17.34 -8.85 -42.08
N GLU A 167 18.32 -8.29 -42.80
CA GLU A 167 18.08 -7.52 -44.00
C GLU A 167 17.11 -8.32 -44.84
N GLU A 168 15.95 -7.72 -45.12
CA GLU A 168 14.80 -8.38 -45.75
C GLU A 168 15.37 -9.16 -46.95
N ALA A 169 15.41 -10.49 -46.80
CA ALA A 169 16.13 -11.35 -47.74
C ALA A 169 15.56 -11.04 -49.13
N ALA A 170 16.43 -10.48 -49.98
CA ALA A 170 16.03 -10.09 -51.33
C ALA A 170 15.33 -11.29 -52.01
N PRO A 171 14.19 -11.09 -52.65
CA PRO A 171 13.38 -12.17 -53.17
C PRO A 171 14.22 -13.06 -54.10
N MET A 172 14.30 -14.35 -53.74
CA MET A 172 15.04 -15.31 -54.56
C MET A 172 14.44 -15.37 -55.96
N LYS A 173 15.27 -15.14 -56.93
CA LYS A 173 14.91 -15.20 -58.34
C LYS A 173 15.40 -16.53 -58.93
N ASP A 174 14.59 -17.12 -59.81
CA ASP A 174 15.02 -18.26 -60.59
C ASP A 174 16.11 -17.88 -61.60
N LYS A 175 16.69 -18.86 -62.23
CA LYS A 175 17.72 -18.67 -63.27
C LYS A 175 17.27 -17.85 -64.51
N HIS A 176 15.98 -17.47 -64.54
CA HIS A 176 15.40 -16.60 -65.57
C HIS A 176 14.98 -15.25 -65.01
N GLY A 177 15.37 -14.91 -63.75
CA GLY A 177 15.09 -13.63 -63.10
C GLY A 177 13.68 -13.46 -62.56
N ARG A 178 12.87 -14.52 -62.48
CA ARG A 178 11.49 -14.47 -61.98
C ARG A 178 11.48 -14.74 -60.46
N ILE A 179 10.70 -13.95 -59.74
CA ILE A 179 10.49 -14.10 -58.28
C ILE A 179 9.74 -15.41 -58.03
N ILE A 180 10.24 -16.28 -57.17
CA ILE A 180 9.63 -17.55 -56.79
C ILE A 180 8.67 -17.29 -55.62
N PRO A 181 7.31 -17.25 -55.81
CA PRO A 181 6.38 -16.85 -54.80
C PRO A 181 6.18 -17.90 -53.68
N GLU A 182 6.54 -19.14 -53.88
CA GLU A 182 6.27 -20.24 -52.95
C GLU A 182 7.15 -20.23 -51.71
N LEU A 183 8.29 -19.58 -51.70
CA LEU A 183 9.17 -19.46 -50.54
C LEU A 183 8.78 -18.30 -49.60
N TYR A 184 7.95 -17.37 -50.06
CA TYR A 184 7.50 -16.24 -49.25
C TYR A 184 6.37 -16.59 -48.27
N SER A 185 5.60 -17.67 -48.49
CA SER A 185 4.45 -18.04 -47.66
C SER A 185 4.82 -18.84 -46.41
N SER A 186 6.01 -19.44 -46.34
CA SER A 186 6.42 -20.27 -45.19
C SER A 186 7.09 -19.45 -44.08
N ALA A 187 7.74 -18.34 -44.39
CA ALA A 187 8.40 -17.49 -43.39
C ALA A 187 7.41 -16.66 -42.54
N THR A 188 6.30 -16.23 -43.15
CA THR A 188 5.30 -15.41 -42.45
C THR A 188 4.32 -16.22 -41.58
N ARG A 189 4.25 -17.56 -41.74
CA ARG A 189 3.33 -18.40 -40.99
C ARG A 189 3.83 -18.78 -39.59
N ASN A 190 5.12 -18.65 -39.31
CA ASN A 190 5.70 -18.98 -37.99
C ASN A 190 5.75 -17.80 -37.01
N GLN A 191 5.47 -16.57 -37.44
CA GLN A 191 5.45 -15.41 -36.53
C GLN A 191 4.10 -15.15 -35.84
N LYS A 192 3.04 -15.92 -36.15
CA LYS A 192 1.71 -15.78 -35.54
C LYS A 192 1.38 -16.82 -34.45
N LYS A 193 2.39 -17.58 -33.97
CA LYS A 193 2.20 -18.59 -32.91
C LYS A 193 3.27 -18.51 -31.81
N GLN A 194 3.61 -17.31 -31.39
CA GLN A 194 4.28 -17.09 -30.10
C GLN A 194 3.54 -16.00 -29.32
#